data_a7917f09689ab040002d2b3f9298267b
#
_entry.id   a7917f09689ab040002d2b3f9298267b
#
_cell.length_a   1.000
_cell.length_b   1.000
_cell.length_c   1.000
_cell.angle_alpha   90.00
_cell.angle_beta   90.00
_cell.angle_gamma   90.00
#
_symmetry.space_group_name_H-M   'P 1'
#
loop_
_entity.id
_entity.type
_entity.pdbx_description
1 polymer ?
#
loop_
_entity_poly.entity_id
_entity_poly.type
_entity_poly.pdbx_seq_one_letter_code
_entity_poly.pdbx_strand_id
1 'polypeptide(L)'
;MDAAAAVAVSVETSDMNVNDRHIVDLSNGLESVPVLIQQNSHVQTFPAFQYSPDNVEGPGCTIDPSEVTLPGCSCHSPSCSTASCPCLQTHGQAYDSAGTLLNMSRTDAGYCSPVFECHALCTCSDTCSNRVVQRGLRLRLEIFSTRNRGWGVRTLEPIPRGTFVCEYAGEVISFEEAKNRQFAQGPEENNYIIAVREHAGTGSVTETFVDPALVGNVGRFLNHSCLPNLFMLPVRVHSVVPRLALFAGCDIDTQEELTFDYSGGYSNRPPVQLLSTQTDAAIQASRTDALQRKTCHCGANSCTQFLPLDLSILS
;
A
#
# COMPACT_ATOMS: atom_id res chain seq x y z
N MET A 1 23.71 20.17 1.71
CA MET A 1 22.97 20.32 0.43
C MET A 1 23.61 19.36 -0.54
N ASP A 2 23.24 18.11 -0.49
CA ASP A 2 23.64 17.12 -1.50
C ASP A 2 22.38 16.59 -2.15
N ALA A 3 22.22 17.01 -3.42
CA ALA A 3 21.14 16.56 -4.26
C ALA A 3 21.33 15.06 -4.53
N ALA A 4 20.44 14.23 -4.01
CA ALA A 4 20.38 12.82 -4.37
C ALA A 4 20.08 12.72 -5.87
N ALA A 5 21.04 12.24 -6.63
CA ALA A 5 20.95 12.04 -8.06
C ALA A 5 19.88 10.98 -8.35
N ALA A 6 18.83 11.36 -9.06
CA ALA A 6 17.84 10.44 -9.61
C ALA A 6 18.54 9.50 -10.59
N VAL A 7 18.66 8.22 -10.23
CA VAL A 7 19.14 7.18 -11.14
C VAL A 7 17.93 6.60 -11.85
N ALA A 8 17.72 7.02 -13.10
CA ALA A 8 16.79 6.36 -13.99
C ALA A 8 17.35 4.97 -14.33
N VAL A 9 16.67 3.91 -13.91
CA VAL A 9 17.03 2.54 -14.30
C VAL A 9 16.61 2.31 -15.75
N SER A 10 17.51 2.60 -16.69
CA SER A 10 17.39 2.13 -18.08
C SER A 10 18.04 0.74 -18.16
N VAL A 11 17.24 -0.27 -18.40
CA VAL A 11 17.75 -1.62 -18.67
C VAL A 11 18.24 -1.66 -20.11
N GLU A 12 19.55 -1.51 -20.32
CA GLU A 12 20.19 -1.76 -21.63
C GLU A 12 20.29 -3.28 -21.84
N THR A 13 19.63 -3.76 -22.89
CA THR A 13 19.76 -5.15 -23.37
C THR A 13 21.00 -5.28 -24.23
N SER A 14 22.11 -5.72 -23.69
CA SER A 14 23.23 -6.26 -24.45
C SER A 14 23.17 -7.79 -24.47
N ASP A 15 23.32 -8.37 -25.65
CA ASP A 15 23.36 -9.83 -25.90
C ASP A 15 24.29 -10.54 -24.91
N MET A 16 23.73 -11.37 -24.03
CA MET A 16 24.50 -12.15 -23.08
C MET A 16 24.01 -13.60 -22.96
N ASN A 17 24.96 -14.46 -22.75
CA ASN A 17 24.95 -15.91 -22.68
C ASN A 17 23.86 -16.47 -21.72
N VAL A 18 23.17 -17.53 -22.10
CA VAL A 18 21.98 -18.13 -21.48
C VAL A 18 22.14 -18.60 -20.01
N ASN A 19 23.33 -18.52 -19.43
CA ASN A 19 23.63 -19.03 -18.08
C ASN A 19 23.88 -17.99 -16.98
N ASP A 20 23.94 -16.71 -17.29
CA ASP A 20 24.03 -15.62 -16.29
C ASP A 20 22.68 -14.88 -16.20
N ARG A 21 21.76 -15.41 -15.41
CA ARG A 21 20.57 -14.65 -15.01
C ARG A 21 21.03 -13.57 -14.05
N HIS A 22 21.34 -12.39 -14.56
CA HIS A 22 21.52 -11.23 -13.70
C HIS A 22 20.21 -10.97 -12.96
N ILE A 23 20.20 -11.27 -11.67
CA ILE A 23 19.09 -10.95 -10.77
C ILE A 23 19.15 -9.43 -10.61
N VAL A 24 18.15 -8.73 -11.18
CA VAL A 24 18.03 -7.27 -11.01
C VAL A 24 17.30 -7.02 -9.73
N ASP A 25 17.95 -6.32 -8.80
CA ASP A 25 17.31 -5.79 -7.60
C ASP A 25 16.70 -4.43 -7.91
N LEU A 26 15.36 -4.35 -7.94
CA LEU A 26 14.65 -3.10 -8.18
C LEU A 26 14.94 -2.04 -7.11
N SER A 27 15.14 -2.46 -5.87
CA SER A 27 15.42 -1.54 -4.75
C SER A 27 16.83 -0.93 -4.82
N ASN A 28 17.70 -1.48 -5.66
CA ASN A 28 19.12 -1.08 -5.78
C ASN A 28 19.83 -1.00 -4.42
N GLY A 29 19.51 -1.96 -3.52
CA GLY A 29 20.07 -2.04 -2.16
C GLY A 29 19.45 -1.10 -1.14
N LEU A 30 18.35 -0.43 -1.46
CA LEU A 30 17.61 0.41 -0.51
C LEU A 30 16.77 -0.41 0.46
N GLU A 31 16.36 -1.63 0.08
CA GLU A 31 15.68 -2.57 0.98
C GLU A 31 16.66 -3.54 1.63
N SER A 32 16.29 -4.07 2.80
CA SER A 32 17.12 -5.08 3.49
C SER A 32 17.12 -6.44 2.80
N VAL A 33 16.12 -6.71 1.97
CA VAL A 33 15.99 -7.89 1.11
C VAL A 33 15.76 -7.41 -0.32
N PRO A 34 16.52 -7.93 -1.31
CA PRO A 34 16.38 -7.51 -2.70
C PRO A 34 14.96 -7.75 -3.24
N VAL A 35 14.44 -6.79 -3.99
CA VAL A 35 13.19 -6.92 -4.76
C VAL A 35 13.54 -7.38 -6.16
N LEU A 36 13.27 -8.65 -6.47
CA LEU A 36 13.71 -9.26 -7.73
C LEU A 36 12.76 -8.90 -8.88
N ILE A 37 13.31 -8.77 -10.08
CA ILE A 37 12.53 -8.61 -11.32
C ILE A 37 12.71 -9.86 -12.15
N GLN A 38 11.59 -10.51 -12.51
CA GLN A 38 11.60 -11.62 -13.45
C GLN A 38 11.99 -11.13 -14.84
N GLN A 39 13.12 -11.60 -15.34
CA GLN A 39 13.55 -11.34 -16.70
C GLN A 39 12.76 -12.25 -17.65
N ASN A 40 11.80 -11.69 -18.37
CA ASN A 40 11.11 -12.37 -19.46
C ASN A 40 11.50 -11.74 -20.79
N SER A 41 11.78 -12.57 -21.79
CA SER A 41 12.10 -12.18 -23.16
C SER A 41 10.91 -11.58 -23.95
N HIS A 42 9.73 -11.45 -23.35
CA HIS A 42 8.53 -10.85 -23.94
C HIS A 42 8.29 -9.47 -23.35
N VAL A 43 8.69 -8.51 -24.11
CA VAL A 43 8.75 -7.07 -24.00
C VAL A 43 7.47 -6.44 -23.41
N GLN A 44 7.38 -6.41 -22.10
CA GLN A 44 6.60 -5.37 -21.44
C GLN A 44 7.59 -4.32 -20.91
N THR A 45 7.47 -3.07 -21.39
CA THR A 45 8.32 -1.97 -20.92
C THR A 45 8.14 -1.80 -19.42
N PHE A 46 9.25 -1.85 -18.67
CA PHE A 46 9.22 -1.58 -17.24
C PHE A 46 8.98 -0.07 -17.02
N PRO A 47 8.06 0.34 -16.14
CA PRO A 47 7.79 1.75 -15.93
C PRO A 47 8.98 2.46 -15.30
N ALA A 48 9.30 3.66 -15.78
CA ALA A 48 10.30 4.52 -15.17
C ALA A 48 9.71 5.20 -13.92
N PHE A 49 10.38 5.05 -12.78
CA PHE A 49 10.05 5.73 -11.52
C PHE A 49 11.29 5.72 -10.61
N GLN A 50 11.27 6.54 -9.57
CA GLN A 50 12.31 6.52 -8.53
C GLN A 50 11.88 5.55 -7.42
N TYR A 51 12.76 4.61 -7.03
CA TYR A 51 12.49 3.74 -5.89
C TYR A 51 12.69 4.48 -4.57
N SER A 52 11.73 4.37 -3.65
CA SER A 52 11.83 4.80 -2.26
C SER A 52 11.15 3.78 -1.35
N PRO A 53 11.85 3.20 -0.35
CA PRO A 53 11.22 2.28 0.62
C PRO A 53 10.11 2.94 1.43
N ASP A 54 10.25 4.22 1.71
CA ASP A 54 9.40 5.03 2.58
C ASP A 54 8.61 6.08 1.78
N ASN A 55 7.54 6.60 2.38
CA ASN A 55 6.83 7.75 1.87
C ASN A 55 7.76 8.98 1.80
N VAL A 56 7.55 9.79 0.77
CA VAL A 56 8.25 11.06 0.58
C VAL A 56 7.26 12.22 0.54
N GLU A 57 7.74 13.40 0.87
CA GLU A 57 6.96 14.63 0.71
C GLU A 57 6.69 14.90 -0.77
N GLY A 58 5.42 15.04 -1.13
CA GLY A 58 4.95 15.41 -2.45
C GLY A 58 4.30 16.79 -2.48
N PRO A 59 3.85 17.25 -3.65
CA PRO A 59 3.26 18.57 -3.81
C PRO A 59 2.04 18.80 -2.90
N GLY A 60 2.08 19.92 -2.16
CA GLY A 60 1.00 20.33 -1.25
C GLY A 60 0.90 19.52 0.02
N CYS A 61 1.85 18.64 0.31
CA CYS A 61 1.96 17.96 1.60
C CYS A 61 2.15 19.00 2.70
N THR A 62 1.39 18.87 3.80
CA THR A 62 1.43 19.82 4.92
C THR A 62 2.29 19.34 6.08
N ILE A 63 2.59 18.05 6.13
CA ILE A 63 3.40 17.40 7.17
C ILE A 63 4.34 16.44 6.47
N ASP A 64 5.64 16.66 6.61
CA ASP A 64 6.67 15.75 6.10
C ASP A 64 6.46 14.35 6.71
N PRO A 65 6.28 13.29 5.90
CA PRO A 65 6.11 11.93 6.40
C PRO A 65 7.28 11.45 7.26
N SER A 66 8.47 12.02 7.09
CA SER A 66 9.67 11.71 7.89
C SER A 66 9.74 12.44 9.23
N GLU A 67 8.89 13.46 9.44
CA GLU A 67 8.89 14.26 10.66
C GLU A 67 8.39 13.45 11.86
N VAL A 68 9.09 13.54 12.98
CA VAL A 68 8.68 12.89 14.23
C VAL A 68 7.70 13.77 14.97
N THR A 69 6.41 13.46 14.86
CA THR A 69 5.31 14.24 15.46
C THR A 69 4.66 13.54 16.66
N LEU A 70 4.93 12.25 16.87
CA LEU A 70 4.33 11.47 17.94
C LEU A 70 5.26 11.36 19.16
N PRO A 71 4.71 11.38 20.39
CA PRO A 71 5.50 11.18 21.61
C PRO A 71 5.95 9.73 21.75
N GLY A 72 7.16 9.52 22.28
CA GLY A 72 7.69 8.19 22.60
C GLY A 72 7.36 7.70 24.01
N CYS A 73 7.53 6.41 24.27
CA CYS A 73 7.46 5.84 25.62
C CYS A 73 8.83 5.87 26.33
N SER A 74 8.80 5.88 27.66
CA SER A 74 9.98 5.82 28.54
C SER A 74 10.28 4.41 29.07
N CYS A 75 9.90 3.36 28.34
CA CYS A 75 10.16 1.97 28.74
C CYS A 75 11.61 1.60 28.59
N HIS A 76 12.22 1.02 29.62
CA HIS A 76 13.60 0.52 29.59
C HIS A 76 13.70 -0.99 29.37
N SER A 77 12.58 -1.65 29.08
CA SER A 77 12.54 -3.09 28.81
C SER A 77 12.90 -3.41 27.37
N PRO A 78 13.41 -4.62 27.07
CA PRO A 78 13.69 -5.05 25.69
C PRO A 78 12.43 -5.03 24.81
N SER A 79 11.24 -5.26 25.40
CA SER A 79 9.95 -5.20 24.70
C SER A 79 8.90 -4.55 25.60
N CYS A 80 8.05 -3.74 24.99
CA CYS A 80 6.93 -3.09 25.64
C CYS A 80 5.82 -4.09 25.99
N SER A 81 5.12 -3.84 27.09
CA SER A 81 3.93 -4.60 27.49
C SER A 81 2.76 -3.66 27.79
N THR A 82 1.55 -4.14 27.62
CA THR A 82 0.32 -3.39 27.93
C THR A 82 0.22 -2.98 29.41
N ALA A 83 0.91 -3.70 30.32
CA ALA A 83 0.92 -3.39 31.74
C ALA A 83 1.70 -2.10 32.07
N SER A 84 2.70 -1.72 31.28
CA SER A 84 3.65 -0.66 31.64
C SER A 84 3.92 0.38 30.55
N CYS A 85 3.63 0.07 29.29
CA CYS A 85 3.97 0.95 28.17
C CYS A 85 2.84 1.92 27.86
N PRO A 86 3.05 3.26 27.93
CA PRO A 86 2.04 4.24 27.57
C PRO A 86 1.53 4.11 26.12
N CYS A 87 2.42 3.78 25.18
CA CYS A 87 2.01 3.56 23.78
C CYS A 87 0.99 2.44 23.66
N LEU A 88 1.26 1.28 24.30
CA LEU A 88 0.35 0.13 24.27
C LEU A 88 -0.91 0.33 25.13
N GLN A 89 -0.83 1.12 26.20
CA GLN A 89 -2.01 1.45 27.02
C GLN A 89 -2.97 2.38 26.26
N THR A 90 -2.42 3.30 25.46
CA THR A 90 -3.21 4.27 24.70
C THR A 90 -3.77 3.68 23.41
N HIS A 91 -2.96 2.90 22.68
CA HIS A 91 -3.29 2.47 21.31
C HIS A 91 -3.56 0.96 21.19
N GLY A 92 -3.37 0.20 22.26
CA GLY A 92 -3.50 -1.26 22.24
C GLY A 92 -2.26 -1.96 21.71
N GLN A 93 -2.21 -3.28 21.93
CA GLN A 93 -1.17 -4.16 21.40
C GLN A 93 -1.61 -4.65 20.02
N ALA A 94 -0.85 -4.29 18.99
CA ALA A 94 -1.14 -4.67 17.62
C ALA A 94 -0.53 -6.02 17.22
N TYR A 95 0.65 -6.34 17.76
CA TYR A 95 1.43 -7.51 17.35
C TYR A 95 1.66 -8.48 18.51
N ASP A 96 1.82 -9.76 18.17
CA ASP A 96 2.33 -10.77 19.09
C ASP A 96 3.87 -10.68 19.23
N SER A 97 4.46 -11.63 19.97
CA SER A 97 5.91 -11.67 20.17
C SER A 97 6.71 -12.03 18.91
N ALA A 98 6.06 -12.59 17.90
CA ALA A 98 6.65 -12.91 16.60
C ALA A 98 6.52 -11.76 15.58
N GLY A 99 5.79 -10.68 15.92
CA GLY A 99 5.49 -9.56 15.03
C GLY A 99 4.30 -9.81 14.12
N THR A 100 3.48 -10.82 14.44
CA THR A 100 2.24 -11.11 13.70
C THR A 100 1.12 -10.21 14.19
N LEU A 101 0.33 -9.65 13.27
CA LEU A 101 -0.80 -8.80 13.61
C LEU A 101 -1.89 -9.60 14.32
N LEU A 102 -2.23 -9.19 15.56
CA LEU A 102 -3.17 -9.90 16.42
C LEU A 102 -4.64 -9.72 16.02
N ASN A 103 -5.01 -8.48 15.68
CA ASN A 103 -6.40 -8.14 15.41
C ASN A 103 -6.57 -7.74 13.95
N MET A 104 -7.08 -8.66 13.15
CA MET A 104 -7.39 -8.45 11.74
C MET A 104 -8.89 -8.23 11.50
N SER A 105 -9.68 -8.16 12.58
CA SER A 105 -11.12 -7.98 12.49
C SER A 105 -11.44 -6.51 12.24
N ARG A 106 -12.33 -6.28 11.28
CA ARG A 106 -12.98 -4.98 11.15
C ARG A 106 -13.97 -4.79 12.30
N THR A 107 -14.16 -3.56 12.73
CA THR A 107 -15.28 -3.22 13.62
C THR A 107 -16.60 -3.54 12.93
N ASP A 108 -17.70 -3.61 13.70
CA ASP A 108 -19.07 -3.80 13.16
C ASP A 108 -19.42 -2.72 12.11
N ALA A 109 -18.78 -1.55 12.19
CA ALA A 109 -18.91 -0.48 11.21
C ALA A 109 -18.00 -0.65 9.97
N GLY A 110 -17.22 -1.73 9.87
CA GLY A 110 -16.35 -2.02 8.72
C GLY A 110 -14.99 -1.33 8.74
N TYR A 111 -14.63 -0.63 9.82
CA TYR A 111 -13.34 0.08 9.96
C TYR A 111 -12.29 -0.78 10.66
N CYS A 112 -11.03 -0.61 10.24
CA CYS A 112 -9.87 -1.12 10.98
C CYS A 112 -9.35 -0.02 11.92
N SER A 113 -8.95 -0.39 13.13
CA SER A 113 -8.26 0.55 14.01
C SER A 113 -6.83 0.78 13.51
N PRO A 114 -6.35 2.04 13.47
CA PRO A 114 -4.97 2.33 13.12
C PRO A 114 -4.01 1.73 14.14
N VAL A 115 -2.85 1.30 13.67
CA VAL A 115 -1.78 0.77 14.52
C VAL A 115 -0.78 1.88 14.84
N PHE A 116 -0.27 1.88 16.08
CA PHE A 116 0.78 2.78 16.52
C PHE A 116 1.97 1.97 17.01
N GLU A 117 3.13 2.16 16.40
CA GLU A 117 4.37 1.50 16.78
C GLU A 117 5.21 2.34 17.75
N CYS A 118 6.05 1.68 18.51
CA CYS A 118 7.16 2.35 19.19
C CYS A 118 8.15 2.85 18.14
N HIS A 119 8.83 3.99 18.39
CA HIS A 119 9.66 4.67 17.38
C HIS A 119 10.93 5.26 17.98
N ALA A 120 11.66 6.09 17.23
CA ALA A 120 12.97 6.63 17.62
C ALA A 120 12.98 7.40 18.96
N LEU A 121 11.86 8.04 19.36
CA LEU A 121 11.75 8.70 20.67
C LEU A 121 11.36 7.75 21.81
N CYS A 122 11.08 6.48 21.52
CA CYS A 122 10.84 5.47 22.53
C CYS A 122 12.15 4.93 23.06
N THR A 123 12.30 4.79 24.39
CA THR A 123 13.50 4.26 25.05
C THR A 123 13.55 2.73 25.11
N CYS A 124 12.50 2.03 24.65
CA CYS A 124 12.52 0.58 24.48
C CYS A 124 13.48 0.14 23.38
N SER A 125 13.94 -1.11 23.46
CA SER A 125 14.89 -1.67 22.50
C SER A 125 14.36 -1.64 21.04
N ASP A 126 15.29 -1.60 20.08
CA ASP A 126 14.98 -1.78 18.66
C ASP A 126 14.39 -3.16 18.33
N THR A 127 14.59 -4.13 19.24
CA THR A 127 13.98 -5.47 19.16
C THR A 127 12.57 -5.53 19.75
N CYS A 128 12.01 -4.41 20.22
CA CYS A 128 10.66 -4.36 20.76
C CYS A 128 9.64 -4.96 19.79
N SER A 129 8.75 -5.83 20.29
CA SER A 129 7.71 -6.48 19.48
C SER A 129 6.69 -5.50 18.88
N ASN A 130 6.59 -4.28 19.43
CA ASN A 130 5.77 -3.21 18.87
C ASN A 130 6.54 -2.37 17.82
N ARG A 131 7.46 -2.98 17.08
CA ARG A 131 8.21 -2.41 15.96
C ARG A 131 8.25 -3.44 14.85
N VAL A 132 7.37 -3.35 13.87
CA VAL A 132 7.24 -4.31 12.76
C VAL A 132 7.40 -3.61 11.43
N VAL A 133 6.49 -2.72 11.06
CA VAL A 133 6.47 -2.04 9.75
C VAL A 133 7.71 -1.18 9.52
N GLN A 134 8.18 -0.48 10.56
CA GLN A 134 9.37 0.36 10.49
C GLN A 134 10.67 -0.38 10.18
N ARG A 135 10.67 -1.72 10.27
CA ARG A 135 11.84 -2.55 9.91
C ARG A 135 11.96 -2.80 8.41
N GLY A 136 11.00 -2.29 7.63
CA GLY A 136 10.98 -2.43 6.17
C GLY A 136 10.73 -3.85 5.68
N LEU A 137 10.98 -4.07 4.40
CA LEU A 137 10.76 -5.34 3.72
C LEU A 137 11.70 -6.44 4.27
N ARG A 138 11.11 -7.59 4.60
CA ARG A 138 11.81 -8.78 5.13
C ARG A 138 11.58 -10.03 4.28
N LEU A 139 10.57 -10.01 3.41
CA LEU A 139 10.18 -11.14 2.57
C LEU A 139 10.83 -11.05 1.21
N ARG A 140 11.13 -12.20 0.63
CA ARG A 140 11.65 -12.29 -0.74
C ARG A 140 10.49 -12.17 -1.73
N LEU A 141 10.44 -11.04 -2.41
CA LEU A 141 9.42 -10.71 -3.39
C LEU A 141 10.01 -10.66 -4.80
N GLU A 142 9.19 -11.00 -5.78
CA GLU A 142 9.54 -10.92 -7.18
C GLU A 142 8.45 -10.21 -7.97
N ILE A 143 8.86 -9.26 -8.81
CA ILE A 143 8.01 -8.61 -9.79
C ILE A 143 8.03 -9.46 -11.06
N PHE A 144 6.85 -9.81 -11.55
CA PHE A 144 6.70 -10.68 -12.71
C PHE A 144 5.65 -10.12 -13.67
N SER A 145 5.76 -10.48 -14.95
CA SER A 145 4.78 -10.12 -15.96
C SER A 145 3.52 -10.98 -15.83
N THR A 146 2.37 -10.35 -15.66
CA THR A 146 1.07 -11.04 -15.66
C THR A 146 0.49 -11.08 -17.07
N ARG A 147 -0.48 -11.94 -17.30
CA ARG A 147 -1.08 -12.12 -18.65
C ARG A 147 -1.86 -10.88 -19.12
N ASN A 148 -2.65 -10.24 -18.25
CA ASN A 148 -3.61 -9.19 -18.63
C ASN A 148 -3.63 -7.98 -17.68
N ARG A 149 -2.70 -7.91 -16.70
CA ARG A 149 -2.70 -6.89 -15.65
C ARG A 149 -1.35 -6.17 -15.53
N GLY A 150 -0.57 -6.19 -16.59
CA GLY A 150 0.76 -5.61 -16.55
C GLY A 150 1.72 -6.39 -15.64
N TRP A 151 2.45 -5.68 -14.81
CA TRP A 151 3.33 -6.26 -13.80
C TRP A 151 2.54 -6.63 -12.54
N GLY A 152 2.98 -7.67 -11.85
CA GLY A 152 2.45 -8.11 -10.56
C GLY A 152 3.58 -8.44 -9.60
N VAL A 153 3.25 -8.69 -8.34
CA VAL A 153 4.19 -9.12 -7.30
C VAL A 153 3.80 -10.51 -6.83
N ARG A 154 4.77 -11.40 -6.66
CA ARG A 154 4.58 -12.70 -6.02
C ARG A 154 5.59 -12.93 -4.91
N THR A 155 5.24 -13.78 -3.96
CA THR A 155 6.17 -14.20 -2.92
C THR A 155 7.06 -15.35 -3.40
N LEU A 156 8.32 -15.37 -2.96
CA LEU A 156 9.26 -16.47 -3.19
C LEU A 156 9.37 -17.43 -2.00
N GLU A 157 8.59 -17.20 -0.97
CA GLU A 157 8.52 -17.99 0.26
C GLU A 157 7.09 -18.00 0.82
N PRO A 158 6.69 -18.98 1.65
CA PRO A 158 5.37 -18.98 2.25
C PRO A 158 5.24 -17.81 3.24
N ILE A 159 4.06 -17.19 3.26
CA ILE A 159 3.77 -16.06 4.16
C ILE A 159 2.61 -16.45 5.08
N PRO A 160 2.83 -16.60 6.39
CA PRO A 160 1.77 -16.86 7.36
C PRO A 160 0.80 -15.67 7.45
N ARG A 161 -0.46 -15.96 7.72
CA ARG A 161 -1.49 -14.97 7.99
C ARG A 161 -1.05 -13.99 9.08
N GLY A 162 -1.32 -12.69 8.88
CA GLY A 162 -0.98 -11.61 9.83
C GLY A 162 0.44 -11.09 9.70
N THR A 163 1.26 -11.66 8.81
CA THR A 163 2.62 -11.19 8.55
C THR A 163 2.58 -9.87 7.78
N PHE A 164 3.40 -8.90 8.18
CA PHE A 164 3.67 -7.69 7.40
C PHE A 164 4.39 -8.07 6.10
N VAL A 165 3.89 -7.59 4.97
CA VAL A 165 4.43 -7.93 3.65
C VAL A 165 5.28 -6.80 3.09
N CYS A 166 4.69 -5.66 2.88
CA CYS A 166 5.37 -4.45 2.41
C CYS A 166 4.52 -3.21 2.69
N GLU A 167 5.09 -2.04 2.52
CA GLU A 167 4.39 -0.77 2.51
C GLU A 167 3.94 -0.44 1.09
N TYR A 168 2.82 0.27 0.94
CA TYR A 168 2.46 0.99 -0.27
C TYR A 168 2.98 2.41 -0.11
N ALA A 169 4.24 2.63 -0.48
CA ALA A 169 4.93 3.90 -0.31
C ALA A 169 4.97 4.71 -1.60
N GLY A 170 4.91 6.03 -1.45
CA GLY A 170 4.92 6.98 -2.56
C GLY A 170 5.00 8.42 -2.08
N GLU A 171 4.70 9.34 -2.97
CA GLU A 171 4.54 10.77 -2.63
C GLU A 171 3.27 10.96 -1.80
N VAL A 172 3.41 11.57 -0.61
CA VAL A 172 2.27 12.06 0.17
C VAL A 172 1.88 13.43 -0.39
N ILE A 173 0.69 13.52 -0.99
CA ILE A 173 0.23 14.71 -1.73
C ILE A 173 -1.02 15.30 -1.10
N SER A 174 -1.31 16.57 -1.43
CA SER A 174 -2.57 17.20 -1.03
C SER A 174 -3.76 16.66 -1.80
N PHE A 175 -4.98 16.90 -1.29
CA PHE A 175 -6.23 16.62 -2.01
C PHE A 175 -6.27 17.30 -3.39
N GLU A 176 -5.89 18.58 -3.45
CA GLU A 176 -5.87 19.34 -4.70
C GLU A 176 -4.91 18.74 -5.74
N GLU A 177 -3.74 18.31 -5.29
CA GLU A 177 -2.78 17.64 -6.19
C GLU A 177 -3.29 16.27 -6.64
N ALA A 178 -3.87 15.47 -5.73
CA ALA A 178 -4.49 14.18 -6.07
C ALA A 178 -5.60 14.37 -7.13
N LYS A 179 -6.44 15.39 -6.96
CA LYS A 179 -7.48 15.77 -7.90
C LYS A 179 -6.90 16.18 -9.25
N ASN A 180 -5.88 17.04 -9.25
CA ASN A 180 -5.21 17.48 -10.48
C ASN A 180 -4.58 16.31 -11.25
N ARG A 181 -3.86 15.40 -10.56
CA ARG A 181 -3.27 14.21 -11.17
C ARG A 181 -4.34 13.30 -11.76
N GLN A 182 -5.45 13.09 -11.05
CA GLN A 182 -6.54 12.23 -11.52
C GLN A 182 -7.26 12.83 -12.75
N PHE A 183 -7.46 14.15 -12.81
CA PHE A 183 -8.01 14.81 -13.98
C PHE A 183 -7.06 14.83 -15.19
N ALA A 184 -5.75 14.92 -14.94
CA ALA A 184 -4.75 14.91 -16.01
C ALA A 184 -4.53 13.53 -16.61
N GLN A 185 -5.00 12.47 -15.95
CA GLN A 185 -4.79 11.09 -16.33
C GLN A 185 -5.56 10.73 -17.61
N GLY A 186 -4.85 10.17 -18.57
CA GLY A 186 -5.46 9.61 -19.78
C GLY A 186 -6.24 8.31 -19.48
N PRO A 187 -7.18 7.92 -20.35
CA PRO A 187 -8.01 6.73 -20.14
C PRO A 187 -7.21 5.42 -20.06
N GLU A 188 -6.05 5.36 -20.69
CA GLU A 188 -5.16 4.19 -20.69
C GLU A 188 -4.15 4.18 -19.53
N GLU A 189 -3.97 5.31 -18.84
CA GLU A 189 -3.02 5.44 -17.75
C GLU A 189 -3.55 4.79 -16.47
N ASN A 190 -2.64 4.23 -15.65
CA ASN A 190 -3.00 3.62 -14.39
C ASN A 190 -3.11 4.67 -13.29
N ASN A 191 -4.20 4.65 -12.54
CA ASN A 191 -4.33 5.41 -11.30
C ASN A 191 -3.67 4.63 -10.17
N TYR A 192 -2.67 5.24 -9.52
CA TYR A 192 -1.96 4.67 -8.39
C TYR A 192 -2.35 5.33 -7.06
N ILE A 193 -3.12 6.43 -7.10
CA ILE A 193 -3.44 7.20 -5.88
C ILE A 193 -4.34 6.37 -4.97
N ILE A 194 -3.90 6.17 -3.73
CA ILE A 194 -4.69 5.61 -2.65
C ILE A 194 -5.06 6.74 -1.69
N ALA A 195 -6.37 6.89 -1.44
CA ALA A 195 -6.91 7.78 -0.43
C ALA A 195 -7.30 6.98 0.81
N VAL A 196 -6.64 7.26 1.93
CA VAL A 196 -7.00 6.68 3.23
C VAL A 196 -7.77 7.69 4.03
N ARG A 197 -8.99 7.33 4.45
CA ARG A 197 -9.87 8.14 5.28
C ARG A 197 -10.00 7.55 6.66
N GLU A 198 -9.60 8.30 7.66
CA GLU A 198 -9.65 7.90 9.05
C GLU A 198 -10.69 8.74 9.79
N HIS A 199 -11.67 8.06 10.37
CA HIS A 199 -12.76 8.70 11.11
C HIS A 199 -12.39 8.77 12.58
N ALA A 200 -12.17 9.98 13.11
CA ALA A 200 -12.07 10.20 14.53
C ALA A 200 -13.46 10.17 15.17
N GLY A 201 -13.56 9.66 16.41
CA GLY A 201 -14.83 9.57 17.15
C GLY A 201 -15.54 10.92 17.39
N THR A 202 -14.88 12.04 17.06
CA THR A 202 -15.41 13.42 17.10
C THR A 202 -16.15 13.82 15.81
N GLY A 203 -16.27 12.93 14.83
CA GLY A 203 -16.87 13.19 13.52
C GLY A 203 -15.92 13.87 12.52
N SER A 204 -14.67 14.16 12.90
CA SER A 204 -13.66 14.63 11.95
C SER A 204 -13.12 13.47 11.12
N VAL A 205 -12.81 13.75 9.85
CA VAL A 205 -12.18 12.80 8.91
C VAL A 205 -10.82 13.35 8.55
N THR A 206 -9.78 12.54 8.72
CA THR A 206 -8.44 12.84 8.22
C THR A 206 -8.21 12.05 6.95
N GLU A 207 -7.71 12.72 5.92
CA GLU A 207 -7.40 12.12 4.63
C GLU A 207 -5.91 12.14 4.37
N THR A 208 -5.38 11.03 3.88
CA THR A 208 -4.00 10.91 3.42
C THR A 208 -4.01 10.35 2.01
N PHE A 209 -3.34 11.03 1.08
CA PHE A 209 -3.22 10.61 -0.32
C PHE A 209 -1.79 10.20 -0.59
N VAL A 210 -1.60 8.96 -1.05
CA VAL A 210 -0.28 8.42 -1.41
C VAL A 210 -0.29 8.04 -2.88
N ASP A 211 0.68 8.56 -3.65
CA ASP A 211 0.83 8.31 -5.07
C ASP A 211 2.23 7.76 -5.40
N PRO A 212 2.37 6.48 -5.69
CA PRO A 212 3.64 5.87 -6.12
C PRO A 212 3.90 5.96 -7.63
N ALA A 213 3.25 6.86 -8.36
CA ALA A 213 3.42 6.96 -9.81
C ALA A 213 4.85 7.36 -10.22
N LEU A 214 5.42 8.38 -9.55
CA LEU A 214 6.75 8.91 -9.84
C LEU A 214 7.81 8.45 -8.84
N VAL A 215 7.46 8.37 -7.57
CA VAL A 215 8.30 7.85 -6.48
C VAL A 215 7.51 6.79 -5.75
N GLY A 216 8.07 5.60 -5.56
CA GLY A 216 7.35 4.50 -4.90
C GLY A 216 8.23 3.28 -4.65
N ASN A 217 7.63 2.20 -4.17
CA ASN A 217 8.32 0.96 -3.88
C ASN A 217 7.67 -0.26 -4.59
N VAL A 218 7.95 -1.46 -4.11
CA VAL A 218 7.37 -2.71 -4.63
C VAL A 218 5.83 -2.70 -4.56
N GLY A 219 5.23 -2.00 -3.60
CA GLY A 219 3.79 -1.92 -3.41
C GLY A 219 3.02 -1.41 -4.63
N ARG A 220 3.64 -0.56 -5.46
CA ARG A 220 3.01 -0.03 -6.68
C ARG A 220 2.69 -1.08 -7.75
N PHE A 221 3.30 -2.26 -7.67
CA PHE A 221 3.09 -3.38 -8.59
C PHE A 221 2.07 -4.40 -8.11
N LEU A 222 1.53 -4.24 -6.91
CA LEU A 222 0.48 -5.10 -6.40
C LEU A 222 -0.82 -4.88 -7.17
N ASN A 223 -1.38 -5.96 -7.71
CA ASN A 223 -2.63 -5.90 -8.47
C ASN A 223 -3.87 -5.92 -7.56
N HIS A 224 -4.99 -5.42 -8.11
CA HIS A 224 -6.29 -5.58 -7.48
C HIS A 224 -6.81 -7.01 -7.56
N SER A 225 -7.45 -7.46 -6.49
CA SER A 225 -8.34 -8.63 -6.51
C SER A 225 -9.63 -8.35 -5.74
N CYS A 226 -10.74 -8.85 -6.27
CA CYS A 226 -12.03 -8.86 -5.56
C CYS A 226 -12.09 -9.93 -4.45
N LEU A 227 -11.10 -10.83 -4.40
CA LEU A 227 -10.83 -11.78 -3.32
C LEU A 227 -9.32 -11.74 -3.03
N PRO A 228 -8.83 -10.70 -2.35
CA PRO A 228 -7.42 -10.45 -2.15
C PRO A 228 -6.84 -11.32 -1.02
N ASN A 229 -5.52 -11.58 -1.09
CA ASN A 229 -4.77 -12.23 -0.02
C ASN A 229 -4.05 -11.24 0.91
N LEU A 230 -3.99 -9.97 0.53
CA LEU A 230 -3.48 -8.89 1.40
C LEU A 230 -4.60 -7.91 1.77
N PHE A 231 -4.42 -7.25 2.91
CA PHE A 231 -5.23 -6.08 3.27
C PHE A 231 -4.32 -4.94 3.75
N MET A 232 -4.78 -3.71 3.52
CA MET A 232 -4.07 -2.50 3.88
C MET A 232 -4.52 -1.99 5.24
N LEU A 233 -3.55 -1.54 6.06
CA LEU A 233 -3.78 -0.97 7.37
C LEU A 233 -2.92 0.28 7.55
N PRO A 234 -3.47 1.42 8.01
CA PRO A 234 -2.67 2.58 8.37
C PRO A 234 -1.87 2.31 9.65
N VAL A 235 -0.55 2.44 9.56
CA VAL A 235 0.38 2.24 10.67
C VAL A 235 1.17 3.51 10.93
N ARG A 236 1.09 4.04 12.14
CA ARG A 236 1.88 5.19 12.58
C ARG A 236 3.12 4.73 13.33
N VAL A 237 4.26 5.18 12.83
CA VAL A 237 5.54 4.89 13.46
C VAL A 237 5.98 6.12 14.29
N HIS A 238 6.41 7.17 13.65
CA HIS A 238 6.90 8.39 14.31
C HIS A 238 6.12 9.63 13.92
N SER A 239 5.36 9.56 12.83
CA SER A 239 4.58 10.65 12.25
C SER A 239 3.08 10.42 12.40
N VAL A 240 2.31 11.50 12.43
CA VAL A 240 0.85 11.45 12.28
C VAL A 240 0.45 11.02 10.86
N VAL A 241 1.34 11.18 9.88
CA VAL A 241 1.16 10.64 8.53
C VAL A 241 1.31 9.12 8.60
N PRO A 242 0.28 8.34 8.24
CA PRO A 242 0.35 6.89 8.32
C PRO A 242 1.20 6.29 7.20
N ARG A 243 1.88 5.19 7.49
CA ARG A 243 2.37 4.25 6.49
C ARG A 243 1.23 3.33 6.06
N LEU A 244 1.09 3.10 4.77
CA LEU A 244 0.07 2.19 4.24
C LEU A 244 0.62 0.77 4.20
N ALA A 245 0.53 0.08 5.33
CA ALA A 245 1.12 -1.25 5.51
C ALA A 245 0.19 -2.34 4.99
N LEU A 246 0.74 -3.28 4.24
CA LEU A 246 0.03 -4.44 3.69
C LEU A 246 0.39 -5.68 4.50
N PHE A 247 -0.63 -6.37 4.99
CA PHE A 247 -0.52 -7.59 5.78
C PHE A 247 -1.21 -8.76 5.09
N ALA A 248 -0.69 -9.97 5.29
CA ALA A 248 -1.30 -11.19 4.80
C ALA A 248 -2.65 -11.46 5.50
N GLY A 249 -3.73 -11.56 4.73
CA GLY A 249 -5.08 -11.84 5.24
C GLY A 249 -5.36 -13.33 5.46
N CYS A 250 -4.56 -14.19 4.81
CA CYS A 250 -4.56 -15.64 4.92
C CYS A 250 -3.13 -16.16 4.82
N ASP A 251 -2.91 -17.45 5.00
CA ASP A 251 -1.66 -18.07 4.64
C ASP A 251 -1.51 -18.02 3.11
N ILE A 252 -0.32 -17.66 2.63
CA ILE A 252 -0.01 -17.46 1.20
C ILE A 252 1.12 -18.41 0.82
N ASP A 253 0.91 -19.19 -0.23
CA ASP A 253 1.89 -20.15 -0.69
C ASP A 253 3.00 -19.50 -1.51
N THR A 254 4.16 -20.17 -1.59
CA THR A 254 5.28 -19.76 -2.44
C THR A 254 4.84 -19.67 -3.91
N GLN A 255 5.28 -18.62 -4.62
CA GLN A 255 4.94 -18.29 -6.00
C GLN A 255 3.51 -17.77 -6.20
N GLU A 256 2.72 -17.58 -5.13
CA GLU A 256 1.41 -16.99 -5.22
C GLU A 256 1.51 -15.48 -5.47
N GLU A 257 0.65 -14.95 -6.35
CA GLU A 257 0.55 -13.52 -6.61
C GLU A 257 -0.06 -12.80 -5.40
N LEU A 258 0.56 -11.71 -5.01
CA LEU A 258 0.10 -10.84 -3.93
C LEU A 258 -0.86 -9.79 -4.48
N THR A 259 -2.04 -9.68 -3.88
CA THR A 259 -3.11 -8.80 -4.34
C THR A 259 -3.82 -8.14 -3.16
N PHE A 260 -4.32 -6.93 -3.36
CA PHE A 260 -5.16 -6.26 -2.38
C PHE A 260 -6.41 -5.63 -3.02
N ASP A 261 -7.39 -5.26 -2.21
CA ASP A 261 -8.58 -4.56 -2.69
C ASP A 261 -8.31 -3.05 -2.74
N TYR A 262 -8.26 -2.48 -3.93
CA TYR A 262 -8.01 -1.05 -4.15
C TYR A 262 -9.08 -0.14 -3.51
N SER A 263 -10.28 -0.67 -3.26
CA SER A 263 -11.35 0.07 -2.57
C SER A 263 -11.19 0.11 -1.05
N GLY A 264 -10.17 -0.57 -0.50
CA GLY A 264 -10.02 -0.72 0.94
C GLY A 264 -11.16 -1.55 1.58
N GLY A 265 -11.92 -2.30 0.77
CA GLY A 265 -13.05 -3.13 1.21
C GLY A 265 -14.38 -2.36 1.33
N TYR A 266 -14.47 -1.14 0.84
CA TYR A 266 -15.76 -0.53 0.54
C TYR A 266 -16.39 -1.31 -0.62
N SER A 267 -17.56 -1.92 -0.39
CA SER A 267 -18.23 -2.65 -1.46
C SER A 267 -18.62 -1.66 -2.55
N ASN A 268 -18.01 -1.78 -3.72
CA ASN A 268 -18.44 -1.10 -4.95
C ASN A 268 -19.77 -1.61 -5.48
N ARG A 269 -20.60 -2.23 -4.64
CA ARG A 269 -21.99 -2.49 -4.99
C ARG A 269 -22.70 -1.15 -5.04
N PRO A 270 -23.22 -0.72 -6.20
CA PRO A 270 -24.17 0.36 -6.21
C PRO A 270 -25.25 -0.03 -5.21
N PRO A 271 -25.75 0.88 -4.34
CA PRO A 271 -26.82 0.57 -3.42
C PRO A 271 -28.03 0.09 -4.24
N VAL A 272 -28.33 -1.20 -4.20
CA VAL A 272 -29.43 -1.86 -4.92
C VAL A 272 -30.79 -1.33 -4.43
N GLN A 273 -30.82 -0.47 -3.41
CA GLN A 273 -32.06 0.01 -2.77
C GLN A 273 -32.47 1.45 -3.14
N LEU A 274 -31.83 2.12 -4.11
CA LEU A 274 -32.28 3.47 -4.56
C LEU A 274 -32.83 3.48 -5.99
N LEU A 275 -33.33 2.34 -6.49
CA LEU A 275 -33.87 2.23 -7.86
C LEU A 275 -35.30 2.80 -8.02
N SER A 276 -35.93 3.41 -6.99
CA SER A 276 -37.29 3.90 -7.12
C SER A 276 -37.47 5.39 -7.37
N THR A 277 -36.40 6.20 -7.40
CA THR A 277 -36.49 7.66 -7.67
C THR A 277 -35.27 8.25 -8.40
N GLN A 278 -34.55 7.49 -9.23
CA GLN A 278 -33.48 8.08 -10.03
C GLN A 278 -34.07 8.86 -11.21
N THR A 279 -33.72 10.16 -11.28
CA THR A 279 -33.97 11.00 -12.44
C THR A 279 -33.13 10.55 -13.62
N ASP A 280 -33.54 10.82 -14.88
CA ASP A 280 -32.82 10.48 -16.10
C ASP A 280 -31.36 10.96 -16.08
N ALA A 281 -31.05 12.06 -15.39
CA ALA A 281 -29.71 12.60 -15.20
C ALA A 281 -28.81 11.68 -14.35
N ALA A 282 -29.34 11.05 -13.28
CA ALA A 282 -28.60 10.11 -12.45
C ALA A 282 -28.32 8.79 -13.19
N ILE A 283 -29.25 8.36 -14.06
CA ILE A 283 -29.07 7.19 -14.92
C ILE A 283 -28.00 7.48 -15.98
N GLN A 284 -27.98 8.70 -16.53
CA GLN A 284 -26.96 9.14 -17.50
C GLN A 284 -25.57 9.21 -16.86
N ALA A 285 -25.46 9.77 -15.65
CA ALA A 285 -24.21 9.82 -14.87
C ALA A 285 -23.68 8.40 -14.56
N SER A 286 -24.54 7.47 -14.13
CA SER A 286 -24.17 6.08 -13.85
C SER A 286 -23.73 5.31 -15.11
N ARG A 287 -24.26 5.67 -16.29
CA ARG A 287 -23.84 5.11 -17.59
C ARG A 287 -22.48 5.66 -18.03
N THR A 288 -22.23 6.95 -17.82
CA THR A 288 -20.93 7.58 -18.12
C THR A 288 -19.84 7.02 -17.24
N ASP A 289 -20.14 6.78 -15.94
CA ASP A 289 -19.27 6.12 -14.98
C ASP A 289 -18.90 4.69 -15.38
N ALA A 290 -19.88 3.90 -15.84
CA ALA A 290 -19.63 2.53 -16.31
C ALA A 290 -18.74 2.47 -17.56
N LEU A 291 -18.74 3.51 -18.39
CA LEU A 291 -17.92 3.61 -19.60
C LEU A 291 -16.45 4.02 -19.30
N GLN A 292 -16.18 4.59 -18.13
CA GLN A 292 -14.82 4.99 -17.71
C GLN A 292 -14.13 3.97 -16.80
N ARG A 293 -14.84 2.96 -16.31
CA ARG A 293 -14.26 1.95 -15.42
C ARG A 293 -13.42 0.94 -16.20
N LYS A 294 -12.19 0.72 -15.74
CA LYS A 294 -11.33 -0.33 -16.26
C LYS A 294 -11.86 -1.71 -15.86
N THR A 295 -11.79 -2.66 -16.78
CA THR A 295 -12.20 -4.05 -16.53
C THR A 295 -11.29 -4.72 -15.49
N CYS A 296 -11.89 -5.42 -14.54
CA CYS A 296 -11.16 -6.24 -13.58
C CYS A 296 -10.86 -7.62 -14.15
N HIS A 297 -9.61 -8.01 -14.14
CA HIS A 297 -9.12 -9.32 -14.59
C HIS A 297 -8.58 -10.19 -13.44
N CYS A 298 -9.11 -10.03 -12.20
CA CYS A 298 -8.61 -10.75 -11.03
C CYS A 298 -8.90 -12.26 -11.05
N GLY A 299 -9.89 -12.72 -11.83
CA GLY A 299 -10.25 -14.13 -11.94
C GLY A 299 -11.01 -14.69 -10.73
N ALA A 300 -11.33 -13.91 -9.71
CA ALA A 300 -12.10 -14.37 -8.56
C ALA A 300 -13.56 -14.70 -8.94
N ASN A 301 -14.14 -15.74 -8.34
CA ASN A 301 -15.55 -16.12 -8.55
C ASN A 301 -16.53 -15.00 -8.16
N SER A 302 -16.15 -14.15 -7.20
CA SER A 302 -16.91 -12.99 -6.74
C SER A 302 -16.50 -11.70 -7.45
N CYS A 303 -15.85 -11.78 -8.62
CA CYS A 303 -15.34 -10.59 -9.33
C CYS A 303 -16.48 -9.63 -9.70
N THR A 304 -16.31 -8.36 -9.36
CA THR A 304 -17.25 -7.27 -9.68
C THR A 304 -17.16 -6.79 -11.14
N GLN A 305 -16.24 -7.39 -11.93
CA GLN A 305 -15.95 -7.12 -13.35
C GLN A 305 -15.26 -5.77 -13.64
N PHE A 306 -15.27 -4.83 -12.71
CA PHE A 306 -14.65 -3.52 -12.84
C PHE A 306 -13.68 -3.25 -11.68
N LEU A 307 -12.61 -2.51 -11.97
CA LEU A 307 -11.73 -1.99 -10.93
C LEU A 307 -12.49 -0.95 -10.09
N PRO A 308 -12.19 -0.86 -8.79
CA PRO A 308 -12.70 0.21 -7.94
C PRO A 308 -12.31 1.59 -8.50
N LEU A 309 -13.23 2.54 -8.41
CA LEU A 309 -13.02 3.93 -8.77
C LEU A 309 -13.44 4.80 -7.58
N ASP A 310 -12.50 5.57 -7.04
CA ASP A 310 -12.82 6.54 -5.99
C ASP A 310 -13.26 7.86 -6.64
N LEU A 311 -14.57 8.09 -6.67
CA LEU A 311 -15.15 9.31 -7.22
C LEU A 311 -15.07 10.49 -6.25
N SER A 312 -14.75 10.29 -4.98
CA SER A 312 -14.74 11.35 -3.99
C SER A 312 -13.56 12.32 -4.17
N ILE A 313 -12.51 11.89 -4.87
CA ILE A 313 -11.40 12.78 -5.28
C ILE A 313 -11.85 13.72 -6.42
N LEU A 314 -12.89 13.33 -7.19
CA LEU A 314 -13.38 14.10 -8.34
C LEU A 314 -14.49 15.07 -7.99
N SER A 315 -15.09 14.97 -6.79
CA SER A 315 -16.21 15.79 -6.33
C SER A 315 -15.81 17.18 -5.83
#